data_fff08d93ef47982703566f820e566920
#
_entry.id   fff08d93ef47982703566f820e566920
#
_cell.length_a   1.000
_cell.length_b   1.000
_cell.length_c   1.000
_cell.angle_alpha   90.00
_cell.angle_beta   90.00
_cell.angle_gamma   90.00
#
_symmetry.space_group_name_H-M   'P 1'
#
loop_
_entity.id
_entity.type
_entity.pdbx_description
1 polymer ?
#
loop_
_entity_poly.entity_id
_entity_poly.type
_entity_poly.pdbx_seq_one_letter_code
_entity_poly.pdbx_strand_id
1 'polypeptide(L)'
;MPIKVSLCGQTELPFSGTLSVSTLESNNDEGTEEYEYSYQVEVGPAETKTMELYVPLGQKSGTIHLTLKDEKNRTMGETSMDFDVSKEDVRLFAGVLGKKEGSLSWLDGTGLNYGMITARVVEIPGDDFPEDSRGFSMFDVMFVNGYDCRMLKDSQKEAVLDWVKNGGTLLVDTGRDRDLTLDIFGEAQETVSYTHLT
;
A
#
# COMPACT_ATOMS: atom_id res chain seq x y z
N MET A 1 -5.73 -2.07 -4.35
CA MET A 1 -5.08 -0.75 -4.16
C MET A 1 -5.29 -0.30 -2.73
N PRO A 2 -4.24 0.09 -1.99
CA PRO A 2 -4.39 0.73 -0.68
C PRO A 2 -4.90 2.16 -0.84
N ILE A 3 -5.87 2.55 0.00
CA ILE A 3 -6.43 3.90 0.09
C ILE A 3 -6.37 4.34 1.54
N LYS A 4 -5.77 5.49 1.81
CA LYS A 4 -5.73 6.08 3.14
C LYS A 4 -6.84 7.12 3.27
N VAL A 5 -7.76 6.92 4.21
CA VAL A 5 -8.90 7.81 4.46
C VAL A 5 -8.76 8.40 5.85
N SER A 6 -8.84 9.73 5.94
CA SER A 6 -8.86 10.44 7.22
C SER A 6 -10.25 11.04 7.48
N LEU A 7 -10.86 10.64 8.59
CA LEU A 7 -12.15 11.13 9.05
C LEU A 7 -11.94 12.07 10.22
N CYS A 8 -12.48 13.29 10.13
CA CYS A 8 -12.36 14.29 11.20
C CYS A 8 -13.72 14.51 11.86
N GLY A 9 -13.79 14.28 13.17
CA GLY A 9 -14.96 14.60 13.98
C GLY A 9 -15.11 16.11 14.14
N GLN A 10 -16.17 16.68 13.56
CA GLN A 10 -16.44 18.12 13.58
C GLN A 10 -17.46 18.53 14.64
N THR A 11 -18.03 17.58 15.38
CA THR A 11 -19.08 17.81 16.37
C THR A 11 -18.59 17.48 17.78
N GLU A 12 -19.29 18.00 18.80
CA GLU A 12 -19.04 17.65 20.21
C GLU A 12 -19.51 16.23 20.57
N LEU A 13 -20.25 15.56 19.67
CA LEU A 13 -20.74 14.20 19.86
C LEU A 13 -19.93 13.24 19.00
N PRO A 14 -19.69 12.01 19.48
CA PRO A 14 -19.06 10.99 18.68
C PRO A 14 -19.93 10.64 17.46
N PHE A 15 -19.27 10.35 16.34
CA PHE A 15 -19.90 9.87 15.13
C PHE A 15 -19.77 8.35 15.05
N SER A 16 -20.86 7.67 14.72
CA SER A 16 -20.88 6.26 14.37
C SER A 16 -21.61 6.09 13.04
N GLY A 17 -21.05 5.26 12.16
CA GLY A 17 -21.61 5.09 10.83
C GLY A 17 -20.85 4.07 9.96
N THR A 18 -21.11 4.13 8.67
CA THR A 18 -20.53 3.24 7.68
C THR A 18 -19.81 4.05 6.60
N LEU A 19 -18.54 3.72 6.36
CA LEU A 19 -17.79 4.17 5.20
C LEU A 19 -17.89 3.11 4.11
N SER A 20 -18.50 3.45 2.99
CA SER A 20 -18.59 2.60 1.81
C SER A 20 -17.61 3.06 0.75
N VAL A 21 -16.97 2.09 0.11
CA VAL A 21 -16.08 2.31 -1.05
C VAL A 21 -16.65 1.51 -2.20
N SER A 22 -17.03 2.16 -3.30
CA SER A 22 -17.51 1.47 -4.49
C SER A 22 -16.57 1.62 -5.68
N THR A 23 -16.45 0.53 -6.44
CA THR A 23 -15.68 0.42 -7.67
C THR A 23 -16.53 -0.24 -8.74
N LEU A 24 -16.33 0.16 -9.99
CA LEU A 24 -16.96 -0.47 -11.14
C LEU A 24 -16.02 -1.56 -11.69
N GLU A 25 -16.55 -2.75 -11.90
CA GLU A 25 -15.85 -3.84 -12.59
C GLU A 25 -16.52 -4.11 -13.94
N SER A 26 -15.74 -4.13 -15.03
CA SER A 26 -16.26 -4.43 -16.35
C SER A 26 -16.03 -5.91 -16.65
N ASN A 27 -17.10 -6.68 -16.70
CA ASN A 27 -17.06 -8.03 -17.26
C ASN A 27 -17.33 -7.97 -18.76
N ASN A 28 -16.37 -8.47 -19.54
CA ASN A 28 -16.40 -8.40 -21.02
C ASN A 28 -17.65 -8.98 -21.67
N ASP A 29 -18.43 -9.80 -20.96
CA ASP A 29 -19.60 -10.52 -21.50
C ASP A 29 -20.95 -10.16 -20.83
N GLU A 30 -20.98 -9.51 -19.67
CA GLU A 30 -22.21 -9.32 -18.87
C GLU A 30 -22.49 -7.86 -18.45
N GLY A 31 -21.64 -6.91 -18.82
CA GLY A 31 -21.83 -5.50 -18.44
C GLY A 31 -20.90 -5.03 -17.34
N THR A 32 -21.23 -3.89 -16.75
CA THR A 32 -20.47 -3.28 -15.66
C THR A 32 -21.16 -3.62 -14.34
N GLU A 33 -20.44 -4.26 -13.43
CA GLU A 33 -20.92 -4.52 -12.07
C GLU A 33 -20.26 -3.54 -11.09
N GLU A 34 -21.03 -3.05 -10.13
CA GLU A 34 -20.54 -2.21 -9.04
C GLU A 34 -20.30 -3.07 -7.80
N TYR A 35 -19.10 -3.01 -7.27
CA TYR A 35 -18.72 -3.66 -6.01
C TYR A 35 -18.62 -2.62 -4.91
N GLU A 36 -19.35 -2.85 -3.81
CA GLU A 36 -19.33 -1.99 -2.63
C GLU A 36 -18.68 -2.71 -1.45
N TYR A 37 -17.68 -2.08 -0.86
CA TYR A 37 -16.98 -2.52 0.34
C TYR A 37 -17.35 -1.60 1.49
N SER A 38 -17.93 -2.14 2.56
CA SER A 38 -18.42 -1.35 3.69
C SER A 38 -17.61 -1.60 4.96
N TYR A 39 -17.26 -0.51 5.64
CA TYR A 39 -16.47 -0.50 6.87
C TYR A 39 -17.22 0.27 7.95
N GLN A 40 -17.37 -0.34 9.14
CA GLN A 40 -17.93 0.35 10.30
C GLN A 40 -16.90 1.34 10.85
N VAL A 41 -17.32 2.56 11.10
CA VAL A 41 -16.45 3.64 11.56
C VAL A 41 -17.04 4.34 12.77
N GLU A 42 -16.16 4.61 13.74
CA GLU A 42 -16.46 5.44 14.91
C GLU A 42 -15.38 6.50 15.01
N VAL A 43 -15.78 7.76 15.20
CA VAL A 43 -14.87 8.91 15.31
C VAL A 43 -15.32 9.74 16.51
N GLY A 44 -14.41 9.95 17.45
CA GLY A 44 -14.65 10.77 18.63
C GLY A 44 -14.78 12.27 18.31
N PRO A 45 -15.26 13.08 19.29
CA PRO A 45 -15.30 14.53 19.16
C PRO A 45 -13.90 15.09 18.94
N ALA A 46 -13.74 15.96 17.95
CA ALA A 46 -12.45 16.57 17.56
C ALA A 46 -11.32 15.58 17.29
N GLU A 47 -11.65 14.30 17.10
CA GLU A 47 -10.71 13.25 16.74
C GLU A 47 -10.49 13.22 15.21
N THR A 48 -9.25 12.94 14.80
CA THR A 48 -8.96 12.55 13.43
C THR A 48 -8.59 11.08 13.41
N LYS A 49 -9.43 10.26 12.79
CA LYS A 49 -9.21 8.83 12.61
C LYS A 49 -8.75 8.54 11.19
N THR A 50 -7.59 7.94 11.07
CA THR A 50 -7.07 7.49 9.77
C THR A 50 -7.25 5.97 9.64
N MET A 51 -7.72 5.54 8.47
CA MET A 51 -7.95 4.13 8.13
C MET A 51 -7.27 3.82 6.81
N GLU A 52 -6.69 2.63 6.71
CA GLU A 52 -6.25 2.06 5.44
C GLU A 52 -7.28 1.08 4.92
N LEU A 53 -7.72 1.29 3.68
CA LEU A 53 -8.68 0.44 2.99
C LEU A 53 -7.98 -0.24 1.82
N TYR A 54 -8.25 -1.52 1.62
CA TYR A 54 -7.69 -2.29 0.52
C TYR A 54 -8.80 -2.62 -0.47
N VAL A 55 -8.78 -1.93 -1.62
CA VAL A 55 -9.84 -2.03 -2.63
C VAL A 55 -9.28 -2.76 -3.85
N PRO A 56 -9.86 -3.91 -4.22
CA PRO A 56 -9.55 -4.55 -5.50
C PRO A 56 -9.92 -3.63 -6.66
N LEU A 57 -9.06 -3.54 -7.66
CA LEU A 57 -9.35 -2.83 -8.91
C LEU A 57 -9.63 -3.87 -9.98
N GLY A 58 -10.87 -3.99 -10.41
CA GLY A 58 -11.27 -4.87 -11.50
C GLY A 58 -10.98 -4.29 -12.89
N GLN A 59 -10.62 -3.01 -12.95
CA GLN A 59 -10.35 -2.27 -14.20
C GLN A 59 -9.00 -1.58 -14.17
N LYS A 60 -8.46 -1.27 -15.35
CA LYS A 60 -7.21 -0.50 -15.50
C LYS A 60 -7.41 1.01 -15.30
N SER A 61 -8.62 1.50 -15.43
CA SER A 61 -8.98 2.90 -15.19
C SER A 61 -10.42 2.99 -14.72
N GLY A 62 -10.73 4.01 -13.93
CA GLY A 62 -12.08 4.25 -13.43
C GLY A 62 -12.10 5.26 -12.30
N THR A 63 -13.22 5.31 -11.61
CA THR A 63 -13.44 6.18 -10.47
C THR A 63 -13.81 5.34 -9.26
N ILE A 64 -13.16 5.61 -8.14
CA ILE A 64 -13.51 5.05 -6.83
C ILE A 64 -14.36 6.08 -6.12
N HIS A 65 -15.54 5.67 -5.64
CA HIS A 65 -16.43 6.51 -4.86
C HIS A 65 -16.37 6.11 -3.38
N LEU A 66 -16.23 7.10 -2.51
CA LEU A 66 -16.29 6.93 -1.06
C LEU A 66 -17.50 7.66 -0.54
N THR A 67 -18.33 6.97 0.24
CA THR A 67 -19.54 7.53 0.83
C THR A 67 -19.56 7.23 2.32
N LEU A 68 -19.68 8.26 3.16
CA LEU A 68 -19.85 8.14 4.61
C LEU A 68 -21.33 8.32 4.95
N LYS A 69 -21.93 7.32 5.60
CA LYS A 69 -23.32 7.33 6.07
C LYS A 69 -23.41 7.19 7.57
N ASP A 70 -24.39 7.84 8.18
CA ASP A 70 -24.70 7.66 9.60
C ASP A 70 -25.52 6.38 9.87
N GLU A 71 -25.80 6.07 11.15
CA GLU A 71 -26.62 4.93 11.55
C GLU A 71 -28.05 4.95 10.98
N LYS A 72 -28.52 6.11 10.55
CA LYS A 72 -29.84 6.28 9.90
C LYS A 72 -29.74 6.25 8.37
N ASN A 73 -28.62 5.79 7.84
CA ASN A 73 -28.34 5.69 6.40
C ASN A 73 -28.38 7.05 5.66
N ARG A 74 -28.13 8.16 6.36
CA ARG A 74 -28.05 9.49 5.74
C ARG A 74 -26.60 9.75 5.33
N THR A 75 -26.39 10.21 4.10
CA THR A 75 -25.07 10.59 3.61
C THR A 75 -24.53 11.79 4.38
N MET A 76 -23.39 11.63 5.02
CA MET A 76 -22.69 12.63 5.80
C MET A 76 -21.53 13.27 5.02
N GLY A 77 -21.02 12.55 4.04
CA GLY A 77 -19.98 13.01 3.14
C GLY A 77 -19.76 12.05 2.01
N GLU A 78 -19.31 12.56 0.90
CA GLU A 78 -18.92 11.78 -0.29
C GLU A 78 -17.73 12.42 -0.97
N THR A 79 -16.89 11.58 -1.56
CA THR A 79 -15.77 12.00 -2.39
C THR A 79 -15.47 10.93 -3.43
N SER A 80 -14.77 11.30 -4.48
CA SER A 80 -14.34 10.37 -5.50
C SER A 80 -12.90 10.63 -5.91
N MET A 81 -12.24 9.58 -6.40
CA MET A 81 -10.91 9.66 -6.98
C MET A 81 -10.83 8.85 -8.27
N ASP A 82 -10.25 9.45 -9.29
CA ASP A 82 -9.99 8.76 -10.54
C ASP A 82 -8.64 8.03 -10.48
N PHE A 83 -8.58 6.88 -11.13
CA PHE A 83 -7.34 6.14 -11.33
C PHE A 83 -7.21 5.71 -12.79
N ASP A 84 -5.99 5.67 -13.28
CA ASP A 84 -5.69 5.23 -14.65
C ASP A 84 -4.30 4.58 -14.66
N VAL A 85 -4.30 3.25 -14.68
CA VAL A 85 -3.09 2.42 -14.81
C VAL A 85 -2.93 1.84 -16.22
N SER A 86 -3.79 2.27 -17.16
CA SER A 86 -3.83 1.74 -18.52
C SER A 86 -2.71 2.28 -19.42
N LYS A 87 -2.15 3.45 -19.10
CA LYS A 87 -1.24 4.18 -19.98
C LYS A 87 0.21 3.76 -19.88
N GLU A 88 0.54 2.89 -18.94
CA GLU A 88 1.92 2.48 -18.72
C GLU A 88 2.08 0.98 -19.00
N ASP A 89 2.97 0.65 -19.94
CA ASP A 89 3.50 -0.72 -20.08
C ASP A 89 4.45 -1.03 -18.90
N VAL A 90 3.95 -0.86 -17.67
CA VAL A 90 4.69 -1.21 -16.47
C VAL A 90 4.74 -2.72 -16.37
N ARG A 91 5.93 -3.26 -16.36
CA ARG A 91 6.18 -4.70 -16.27
C ARG A 91 6.91 -5.11 -15.00
N LEU A 92 7.46 -4.14 -14.28
CA LEU A 92 8.06 -4.33 -12.96
C LEU A 92 7.69 -3.14 -12.07
N PHE A 93 6.91 -3.40 -11.04
CA PHE A 93 6.52 -2.38 -10.07
C PHE A 93 7.30 -2.60 -8.77
N ALA A 94 8.21 -1.68 -8.48
CA ALA A 94 9.14 -1.77 -7.36
C ALA A 94 8.79 -0.76 -6.27
N GLY A 95 8.51 -1.25 -5.04
CA GLY A 95 8.42 -0.41 -3.86
C GLY A 95 9.78 -0.22 -3.21
N VAL A 96 10.08 0.94 -2.65
CA VAL A 96 11.35 1.24 -2.02
C VAL A 96 11.14 1.89 -0.65
N LEU A 97 11.67 1.25 0.38
CA LEU A 97 11.86 1.82 1.69
C LEU A 97 13.35 2.17 1.83
N GLY A 98 13.69 3.44 1.63
CA GLY A 98 15.08 3.88 1.57
C GLY A 98 15.48 4.80 2.72
N LYS A 99 16.76 4.75 3.11
CA LYS A 99 17.36 5.70 4.06
C LYS A 99 17.37 7.12 3.50
N LYS A 100 17.50 7.24 2.18
CA LYS A 100 17.51 8.51 1.45
C LYS A 100 16.49 8.45 0.34
N GLU A 101 15.74 9.52 0.20
CA GLU A 101 14.87 9.75 -0.94
C GLU A 101 15.67 9.70 -2.26
N GLY A 102 15.11 9.08 -3.27
CA GLY A 102 15.74 8.95 -4.60
C GLY A 102 16.88 7.92 -4.68
N SER A 103 17.09 7.08 -3.66
CA SER A 103 18.22 6.14 -3.65
C SER A 103 18.23 5.14 -4.80
N LEU A 104 17.07 4.76 -5.32
CA LEU A 104 16.90 3.86 -6.48
C LEU A 104 16.23 4.57 -7.67
N SER A 105 16.22 5.90 -7.71
CA SER A 105 15.59 6.66 -8.79
C SER A 105 16.16 6.35 -10.19
N TRP A 106 17.40 5.86 -10.27
CA TRP A 106 18.02 5.44 -11.52
C TRP A 106 17.32 4.24 -12.16
N LEU A 107 16.59 3.43 -11.37
CA LEU A 107 15.84 2.28 -11.85
C LEU A 107 14.51 2.71 -12.49
N ASP A 108 13.94 3.84 -12.07
CA ASP A 108 12.66 4.33 -12.59
C ASP A 108 12.75 4.65 -14.08
N GLY A 109 11.83 4.11 -14.88
CA GLY A 109 11.84 4.24 -16.33
C GLY A 109 12.94 3.43 -17.05
N THR A 110 13.77 2.67 -16.30
CA THR A 110 14.82 1.86 -16.92
C THR A 110 14.22 0.67 -17.67
N GLY A 111 14.65 0.50 -18.91
CA GLY A 111 14.32 -0.67 -19.71
C GLY A 111 15.18 -1.87 -19.30
N LEU A 112 14.53 -2.90 -18.78
CA LEU A 112 15.14 -4.18 -18.42
C LEU A 112 14.90 -5.20 -19.55
N ASN A 113 15.72 -6.26 -19.58
CA ASN A 113 15.61 -7.33 -20.57
C ASN A 113 15.50 -6.79 -22.01
N TYR A 114 16.54 -6.05 -22.44
CA TYR A 114 16.59 -5.42 -23.78
C TYR A 114 15.46 -4.41 -24.05
N GLY A 115 14.96 -3.75 -23.01
CA GLY A 115 13.90 -2.77 -23.11
C GLY A 115 12.47 -3.36 -23.19
N MET A 116 12.34 -4.66 -23.01
CA MET A 116 11.02 -5.33 -23.00
C MET A 116 10.25 -5.12 -21.71
N ILE A 117 10.93 -4.74 -20.62
CA ILE A 117 10.35 -4.52 -19.30
C ILE A 117 10.72 -3.10 -18.86
N THR A 118 9.75 -2.30 -18.50
CA THR A 118 10.00 -0.98 -17.91
C THR A 118 9.77 -1.07 -16.41
N ALA A 119 10.74 -0.65 -15.63
CA ALA A 119 10.62 -0.56 -14.18
C ALA A 119 9.93 0.74 -13.78
N ARG A 120 9.07 0.66 -12.76
CA ARG A 120 8.52 1.80 -12.05
C ARG A 120 8.85 1.70 -10.58
N VAL A 121 9.38 2.76 -10.02
CA VAL A 121 9.83 2.83 -8.64
C VAL A 121 8.92 3.77 -7.87
N VAL A 122 8.40 3.26 -6.74
CA VAL A 122 7.61 4.04 -5.80
C VAL A 122 8.30 4.03 -4.45
N GLU A 123 8.67 5.21 -3.97
CA GLU A 123 9.21 5.37 -2.63
C GLU A 123 8.08 5.38 -1.61
N ILE A 124 8.23 4.59 -0.56
CA ILE A 124 7.26 4.48 0.53
C ILE A 124 7.96 4.98 1.79
N PRO A 125 7.54 6.13 2.34
CA PRO A 125 8.02 6.58 3.64
C PRO A 125 7.70 5.56 4.73
N GLY A 126 8.53 5.48 5.77
CA GLY A 126 8.31 4.53 6.87
C GLY A 126 6.95 4.71 7.57
N ASP A 127 6.48 5.95 7.69
CA ASP A 127 5.17 6.27 8.28
C ASP A 127 4.00 5.78 7.41
N ASP A 128 4.22 5.64 6.10
CA ASP A 128 3.23 5.15 5.14
C ASP A 128 3.47 3.68 4.73
N PHE A 129 4.46 3.02 5.34
CA PHE A 129 4.74 1.62 5.08
C PHE A 129 3.55 0.76 5.54
N PRO A 130 3.02 -0.16 4.70
CA PRO A 130 1.79 -0.88 5.00
C PRO A 130 1.86 -1.73 6.28
N GLU A 131 0.77 -1.74 7.05
CA GLU A 131 0.58 -2.58 8.23
C GLU A 131 -0.19 -3.89 7.92
N ASP A 132 -0.55 -4.11 6.65
CA ASP A 132 -1.24 -5.31 6.16
C ASP A 132 -0.57 -5.78 4.87
N SER A 133 -0.36 -7.10 4.74
CA SER A 133 0.34 -7.70 3.59
C SER A 133 -0.32 -7.40 2.24
N ARG A 134 -1.63 -7.14 2.22
CA ARG A 134 -2.37 -6.72 1.03
C ARG A 134 -1.90 -5.38 0.46
N GLY A 135 -1.31 -4.52 1.31
CA GLY A 135 -0.71 -3.26 0.88
C GLY A 135 0.47 -3.42 -0.06
N PHE A 136 1.12 -4.58 -0.02
CA PHE A 136 2.24 -4.90 -0.91
C PHE A 136 1.82 -5.62 -2.19
N SER A 137 0.55 -6.00 -2.35
CA SER A 137 0.07 -6.83 -3.48
C SER A 137 0.23 -6.17 -4.85
N MET A 138 0.43 -4.86 -4.90
CA MET A 138 0.70 -4.12 -6.13
C MET A 138 2.16 -4.19 -6.59
N PHE A 139 3.09 -4.60 -5.72
CA PHE A 139 4.51 -4.63 -6.02
C PHE A 139 4.95 -6.02 -6.46
N ASP A 140 5.78 -6.07 -7.49
CA ASP A 140 6.51 -7.27 -7.90
C ASP A 140 7.73 -7.50 -7.00
N VAL A 141 8.33 -6.40 -6.51
CA VAL A 141 9.51 -6.43 -5.64
C VAL A 141 9.49 -5.24 -4.67
N MET A 142 9.89 -5.50 -3.44
CA MET A 142 10.17 -4.48 -2.43
C MET A 142 11.66 -4.39 -2.17
N PHE A 143 12.18 -3.17 -2.12
CA PHE A 143 13.55 -2.87 -1.74
C PHE A 143 13.58 -2.20 -0.37
N VAL A 144 14.41 -2.72 0.54
CA VAL A 144 14.80 -2.03 1.76
C VAL A 144 16.26 -1.65 1.61
N ASN A 145 16.52 -0.35 1.44
CA ASN A 145 17.84 0.17 1.12
C ASN A 145 18.40 1.01 2.28
N GLY A 146 19.15 0.33 3.15
CA GLY A 146 19.83 0.97 4.28
C GLY A 146 18.93 1.69 5.28
N TYR A 147 17.63 1.40 5.29
CA TYR A 147 16.66 1.99 6.21
C TYR A 147 16.84 1.43 7.63
N ASP A 148 16.67 2.28 8.64
CA ASP A 148 16.62 1.83 10.05
C ASP A 148 15.25 1.20 10.35
N CYS A 149 15.14 -0.12 10.17
CA CYS A 149 13.88 -0.85 10.33
C CYS A 149 13.39 -0.94 11.78
N ARG A 150 14.18 -0.50 12.77
CA ARG A 150 13.69 -0.34 14.15
C ARG A 150 12.68 0.80 14.29
N MET A 151 12.63 1.71 13.31
CA MET A 151 11.64 2.77 13.22
C MET A 151 10.28 2.29 12.74
N LEU A 152 10.21 1.09 12.14
CA LEU A 152 8.96 0.47 11.73
C LEU A 152 8.23 -0.11 12.93
N LYS A 153 6.89 -0.08 12.87
CA LYS A 153 6.03 -0.81 13.80
C LYS A 153 6.16 -2.31 13.57
N ASP A 154 5.91 -3.10 14.60
CA ASP A 154 5.92 -4.57 14.48
C ASP A 154 4.89 -5.05 13.44
N SER A 155 3.69 -4.42 13.38
CA SER A 155 2.67 -4.69 12.36
C SER A 155 3.18 -4.49 10.93
N GLN A 156 4.01 -3.48 10.69
CA GLN A 156 4.60 -3.20 9.37
C GLN A 156 5.63 -4.26 8.98
N LYS A 157 6.47 -4.69 9.94
CA LYS A 157 7.44 -5.78 9.73
C LYS A 157 6.74 -7.10 9.45
N GLU A 158 5.73 -7.45 10.25
CA GLU A 158 4.92 -8.65 10.05
C GLU A 158 4.24 -8.64 8.69
N ALA A 159 3.65 -7.50 8.27
CA ALA A 159 2.96 -7.36 7.01
C ALA A 159 3.86 -7.65 5.80
N VAL A 160 5.08 -7.10 5.77
CA VAL A 160 6.01 -7.36 4.65
C VAL A 160 6.51 -8.80 4.66
N LEU A 161 6.76 -9.38 5.84
CA LEU A 161 7.19 -10.77 5.95
C LEU A 161 6.08 -11.75 5.56
N ASP A 162 4.83 -11.46 5.89
CA ASP A 162 3.70 -12.26 5.45
C ASP A 162 3.49 -12.16 3.94
N TRP A 163 3.69 -10.97 3.35
CA TRP A 163 3.69 -10.84 1.91
C TRP A 163 4.78 -11.68 1.24
N VAL A 164 6.00 -11.71 1.81
CA VAL A 164 7.10 -12.57 1.31
C VAL A 164 6.77 -14.05 1.44
N LYS A 165 6.19 -14.51 2.56
CA LYS A 165 5.72 -15.89 2.74
C LYS A 165 4.67 -16.30 1.70
N ASN A 166 3.88 -15.34 1.23
CA ASN A 166 2.87 -15.55 0.18
C ASN A 166 3.41 -15.35 -1.24
N GLY A 167 4.73 -15.30 -1.43
CA GLY A 167 5.38 -15.29 -2.74
C GLY A 167 5.91 -13.92 -3.19
N GLY A 168 5.82 -12.89 -2.35
CA GLY A 168 6.44 -11.59 -2.59
C GLY A 168 7.96 -11.64 -2.59
N THR A 169 8.62 -10.72 -3.28
CA THR A 169 10.08 -10.64 -3.35
C THR A 169 10.59 -9.42 -2.58
N LEU A 170 11.39 -9.66 -1.54
CA LEU A 170 12.03 -8.62 -0.75
C LEU A 170 13.54 -8.63 -0.99
N LEU A 171 14.09 -7.50 -1.42
CA LEU A 171 15.53 -7.28 -1.57
C LEU A 171 16.00 -6.30 -0.49
N VAL A 172 16.98 -6.74 0.31
CA VAL A 172 17.49 -5.96 1.44
C VAL A 172 18.95 -5.61 1.20
N ASP A 173 19.21 -4.32 1.00
CA ASP A 173 20.58 -3.78 0.98
C ASP A 173 20.90 -3.18 2.34
N THR A 174 21.80 -3.81 3.05
CA THR A 174 22.18 -3.41 4.41
C THR A 174 23.22 -2.29 4.41
N GLY A 175 23.97 -2.10 3.34
CA GLY A 175 25.04 -1.14 3.26
C GLY A 175 26.01 -1.25 4.45
N ARG A 176 26.24 -0.13 5.16
CA ARG A 176 27.08 -0.06 6.37
C ARG A 176 26.30 -0.33 7.66
N ASP A 177 24.98 -0.21 7.61
CA ASP A 177 24.11 -0.22 8.79
C ASP A 177 23.33 -1.55 8.86
N ARG A 178 24.05 -2.67 8.69
CA ARG A 178 23.49 -4.02 8.54
C ARG A 178 22.45 -4.35 9.62
N ASP A 179 22.82 -4.20 10.89
CA ASP A 179 21.96 -4.63 12.00
C ASP A 179 20.67 -3.82 12.08
N LEU A 180 20.72 -2.53 11.66
CA LEU A 180 19.54 -1.67 11.61
C LEU A 180 18.57 -2.10 10.52
N THR A 181 19.09 -2.43 9.36
CA THR A 181 18.27 -2.81 8.21
C THR A 181 17.72 -4.22 8.34
N LEU A 182 18.51 -5.16 8.89
CA LEU A 182 18.08 -6.54 9.11
C LEU A 182 17.03 -6.69 10.21
N ASP A 183 16.82 -5.66 11.03
CA ASP A 183 15.74 -5.64 12.03
C ASP A 183 14.33 -5.79 11.40
N ILE A 184 14.21 -5.65 10.08
CA ILE A 184 12.97 -5.98 9.35
C ILE A 184 12.54 -7.44 9.54
N PHE A 185 13.49 -8.34 9.80
CA PHE A 185 13.22 -9.76 10.03
C PHE A 185 12.85 -10.07 11.48
N GLY A 186 13.01 -9.10 12.42
CA GLY A 186 12.74 -9.30 13.82
C GLY A 186 13.44 -10.54 14.37
N GLU A 187 12.73 -11.39 15.13
CA GLU A 187 13.25 -12.64 15.68
C GLU A 187 13.61 -13.70 14.62
N ALA A 188 13.10 -13.56 13.38
CA ALA A 188 13.43 -14.48 12.28
C ALA A 188 14.83 -14.23 11.68
N GLN A 189 15.56 -13.24 12.16
CA GLN A 189 16.89 -12.86 11.65
C GLN A 189 17.90 -14.04 11.65
N GLU A 190 17.80 -14.95 12.60
CA GLU A 190 18.70 -16.10 12.72
C GLU A 190 18.55 -17.13 11.58
N THR A 191 17.41 -17.13 10.89
CA THR A 191 17.09 -18.09 9.81
C THR A 191 17.40 -17.57 8.40
N VAL A 192 17.86 -16.33 8.27
CA VAL A 192 18.12 -15.72 6.96
C VAL A 192 19.47 -16.18 6.41
N SER A 193 19.44 -16.81 5.23
CA SER A 193 20.66 -17.17 4.49
C SER A 193 21.18 -15.95 3.74
N TYR A 194 22.46 -15.61 3.95
CA TYR A 194 23.11 -14.47 3.29
C TYR A 194 23.91 -14.94 2.09
N THR A 195 23.68 -14.33 0.93
CA THR A 195 24.56 -14.47 -0.23
C THR A 195 25.43 -13.21 -0.34
N HIS A 196 26.73 -13.35 -0.08
CA HIS A 196 27.69 -12.31 -0.38
C HIS A 196 28.06 -12.40 -1.86
N LEU A 197 27.72 -11.36 -2.63
CA LEU A 197 28.35 -11.13 -3.94
C LEU A 197 29.64 -10.33 -3.68
N THR A 198 30.77 -10.98 -3.84
CA THR A 198 32.11 -10.36 -3.84
C THR A 198 32.42 -9.82 -5.24
#